data_647ab0b383a3cdfcd0aa4ada20b2713a
#
_entry.id   647ab0b383a3cdfcd0aa4ada20b2713a
#
_cell.length_a   1.000
_cell.length_b   1.000
_cell.length_c   1.000
_cell.angle_alpha   90.00
_cell.angle_beta   90.00
_cell.angle_gamma   90.00
#
_symmetry.space_group_name_H-M   'P 1'
#
loop_
_entity.id
_entity.type
_entity.pdbx_description
1 polymer ?
#
loop_
_entity_poly.entity_id
_entity_poly.type
_entity_poly.pdbx_seq_one_letter_code
_entity_poly.pdbx_strand_id
1 'polypeptide(L)'
;AARLHGETGQLRSALLASVSHDLRTPLTAMRGSIDSLLALGEAIPLADRRELLEGTRDEAERLDRYIQNLLDMTRLGHGALKLARDGVAPSDIVGSALTRLRAVLAPLAPTVEVPAELPLLYVHAALIEQALVNVLENAARFSPAQGRLLLSAGANDSEVFFAVADEGPGIPEEEREKIFDMFYTAARGDRGGQGTGLGLAICQGMVGAHGGRISVAEGLDGRGTCITLHLPLQAQPGMDDEA
;
A
#
# COMPACT_ATOMS: atom_id res chain seq x y z
N ALA A 1 -16.18 28.32 -13.45
CA ALA A 1 -16.66 26.93 -13.70
C ALA A 1 -15.94 26.25 -14.87
N ALA A 2 -15.75 26.92 -16.04
CA ALA A 2 -15.14 26.30 -17.22
C ALA A 2 -13.64 25.92 -17.05
N ARG A 3 -12.86 26.68 -16.27
CA ARG A 3 -11.44 26.37 -15.99
C ARG A 3 -11.27 25.12 -15.13
N LEU A 4 -12.08 24.92 -14.10
CA LEU A 4 -12.05 23.75 -13.24
C LEU A 4 -12.40 22.45 -14.00
N HIS A 5 -13.29 22.49 -14.99
CA HIS A 5 -13.61 21.34 -15.84
C HIS A 5 -12.48 20.99 -16.83
N GLY A 6 -11.72 22.00 -17.30
CA GLY A 6 -10.57 21.78 -18.17
C GLY A 6 -9.39 21.12 -17.45
N GLU A 7 -9.09 21.55 -16.24
CA GLU A 7 -8.01 21.01 -15.42
C GLU A 7 -8.28 19.58 -14.98
N THR A 8 -9.54 19.28 -14.60
CA THR A 8 -9.96 17.89 -14.24
C THR A 8 -9.91 16.96 -15.45
N GLY A 9 -10.24 17.45 -16.66
CA GLY A 9 -10.16 16.66 -17.89
C GLY A 9 -8.73 16.37 -18.33
N GLN A 10 -7.82 17.33 -18.20
CA GLN A 10 -6.40 17.16 -18.53
C GLN A 10 -5.72 16.21 -17.53
N LEU A 11 -6.01 16.35 -16.22
CA LEU A 11 -5.52 15.46 -15.19
C LEU A 11 -5.98 14.01 -15.45
N ARG A 12 -7.25 13.81 -15.77
CA ARG A 12 -7.83 12.50 -16.08
C ARG A 12 -7.18 11.87 -17.33
N SER A 13 -6.90 12.66 -18.35
CA SER A 13 -6.24 12.18 -19.58
C SER A 13 -4.77 11.84 -19.34
N ALA A 14 -4.06 12.63 -18.55
CA ALA A 14 -2.68 12.36 -18.14
C ALA A 14 -2.59 11.09 -17.27
N LEU A 15 -3.54 10.91 -16.35
CA LEU A 15 -3.67 9.70 -15.52
C LEU A 15 -3.89 8.45 -16.39
N LEU A 16 -4.80 8.49 -17.35
CA LEU A 16 -5.08 7.37 -18.25
C LEU A 16 -3.87 7.02 -19.13
N ALA A 17 -3.10 8.03 -19.57
CA ALA A 17 -1.89 7.82 -20.37
C ALA A 17 -0.79 7.16 -19.54
N SER A 18 -0.56 7.62 -18.30
CA SER A 18 0.42 7.02 -17.38
C SER A 18 0.04 5.59 -17.01
N VAL A 19 -1.23 5.35 -16.64
CA VAL A 19 -1.75 4.01 -16.36
C VAL A 19 -1.53 3.07 -17.54
N SER A 20 -1.81 3.53 -18.77
CA SER A 20 -1.63 2.71 -19.98
C SER A 20 -0.16 2.38 -20.24
N HIS A 21 0.75 3.30 -19.95
CA HIS A 21 2.19 3.07 -20.06
C HIS A 21 2.66 2.04 -19.03
N ASP A 22 2.24 2.19 -17.78
CA ASP A 22 2.68 1.35 -16.65
C ASP A 22 2.09 -0.07 -16.70
N LEU A 23 0.93 -0.25 -17.32
CA LEU A 23 0.38 -1.57 -17.65
C LEU A 23 1.11 -2.22 -18.82
N ARG A 24 1.58 -1.44 -19.79
CA ARG A 24 2.25 -1.97 -20.99
C ARG A 24 3.63 -2.54 -20.71
N THR A 25 4.38 -1.95 -19.78
CA THR A 25 5.75 -2.36 -19.43
C THR A 25 5.82 -3.81 -18.95
N PRO A 26 5.10 -4.23 -17.87
CA PRO A 26 5.10 -5.62 -17.42
C PRO A 26 4.55 -6.58 -18.47
N LEU A 27 3.50 -6.18 -19.21
CA LEU A 27 2.96 -6.99 -20.30
C LEU A 27 3.98 -7.25 -21.40
N THR A 28 4.79 -6.25 -21.76
CA THR A 28 5.85 -6.39 -22.77
C THR A 28 6.97 -7.30 -22.28
N ALA A 29 7.38 -7.19 -21.02
CA ALA A 29 8.38 -8.06 -20.40
C ALA A 29 7.91 -9.52 -20.36
N MET A 30 6.67 -9.78 -19.86
CA MET A 30 6.07 -11.12 -19.86
C MET A 30 6.02 -11.72 -21.26
N ARG A 31 5.55 -10.94 -22.26
CA ARG A 31 5.49 -11.39 -23.64
C ARG A 31 6.87 -11.74 -24.18
N GLY A 32 7.89 -10.90 -23.93
CA GLY A 32 9.27 -11.17 -24.35
C GLY A 32 9.83 -12.46 -23.76
N SER A 33 9.58 -12.74 -22.48
CA SER A 33 9.97 -13.99 -21.83
C SER A 33 9.27 -15.20 -22.46
N ILE A 34 7.96 -15.09 -22.71
CA ILE A 34 7.16 -16.16 -23.35
C ILE A 34 7.62 -16.39 -24.80
N ASP A 35 7.83 -15.32 -25.59
CA ASP A 35 8.31 -15.42 -26.96
C ASP A 35 9.68 -16.11 -27.04
N SER A 36 10.58 -15.79 -26.08
CA SER A 36 11.88 -16.46 -25.96
C SER A 36 11.74 -17.95 -25.64
N LEU A 37 10.86 -18.31 -24.70
CA LEU A 37 10.58 -19.69 -24.35
C LEU A 37 9.97 -20.49 -25.52
N LEU A 38 9.10 -19.88 -26.31
CA LEU A 38 8.47 -20.49 -27.48
C LEU A 38 9.46 -20.66 -28.65
N ALA A 39 10.30 -19.63 -28.88
CA ALA A 39 11.24 -19.64 -30.02
C ALA A 39 12.42 -20.59 -29.81
N LEU A 40 12.97 -20.62 -28.59
CA LEU A 40 14.19 -21.37 -28.29
C LEU A 40 13.91 -22.77 -27.66
N GLY A 41 12.74 -22.94 -27.07
CA GLY A 41 12.28 -24.23 -26.54
C GLY A 41 13.29 -24.96 -25.65
N GLU A 42 13.68 -26.15 -26.08
CA GLU A 42 14.65 -27.01 -25.38
C GLU A 42 16.09 -26.51 -25.47
N ALA A 43 16.41 -25.57 -26.36
CA ALA A 43 17.75 -25.00 -26.51
C ALA A 43 18.11 -24.08 -25.32
N ILE A 44 17.13 -23.61 -24.53
CA ILE A 44 17.39 -22.81 -23.34
C ILE A 44 17.79 -23.72 -22.17
N PRO A 45 18.92 -23.44 -21.49
CA PRO A 45 19.29 -24.13 -20.26
C PRO A 45 18.16 -24.14 -19.23
N LEU A 46 18.02 -25.20 -18.45
CA LEU A 46 16.93 -25.31 -17.44
C LEU A 46 16.92 -24.17 -16.43
N ALA A 47 18.10 -23.65 -16.04
CA ALA A 47 18.23 -22.53 -15.14
C ALA A 47 17.61 -21.26 -15.73
N ASP A 48 17.99 -20.94 -16.97
CA ASP A 48 17.52 -19.73 -17.68
C ASP A 48 16.02 -19.82 -18.00
N ARG A 49 15.53 -21.02 -18.34
CA ARG A 49 14.08 -21.26 -18.51
C ARG A 49 13.32 -20.98 -17.23
N ARG A 50 13.86 -21.42 -16.10
CA ARG A 50 13.26 -21.18 -14.81
C ARG A 50 13.23 -19.69 -14.45
N GLU A 51 14.33 -19.00 -14.69
CA GLU A 51 14.44 -17.55 -14.49
C GLU A 51 13.40 -16.77 -15.33
N LEU A 52 13.25 -17.13 -16.62
CA LEU A 52 12.23 -16.51 -17.49
C LEU A 52 10.80 -16.76 -17.00
N LEU A 53 10.50 -17.97 -16.49
CA LEU A 53 9.18 -18.31 -15.94
C LEU A 53 8.93 -17.58 -14.61
N GLU A 54 9.92 -17.52 -13.72
CA GLU A 54 9.83 -16.82 -12.44
C GLU A 54 9.66 -15.31 -12.70
N GLY A 55 10.44 -14.71 -13.60
CA GLY A 55 10.28 -13.31 -14.00
C GLY A 55 8.90 -13.01 -14.62
N THR A 56 8.37 -13.93 -15.44
CA THR A 56 7.01 -13.79 -15.99
C THR A 56 5.95 -13.79 -14.89
N ARG A 57 6.09 -14.68 -13.90
CA ARG A 57 5.18 -14.73 -12.75
C ARG A 57 5.24 -13.45 -11.94
N ASP A 58 6.43 -12.96 -11.64
CA ASP A 58 6.65 -11.77 -10.82
C ASP A 58 6.06 -10.51 -11.49
N GLU A 59 6.18 -10.40 -12.82
CA GLU A 59 5.54 -9.31 -13.58
C GLU A 59 4.00 -9.45 -13.65
N ALA A 60 3.48 -10.68 -13.69
CA ALA A 60 2.04 -10.92 -13.62
C ALA A 60 1.47 -10.52 -12.25
N GLU A 61 2.13 -10.89 -11.15
CA GLU A 61 1.75 -10.49 -9.80
C GLU A 61 1.84 -8.97 -9.61
N ARG A 62 2.85 -8.32 -10.22
CA ARG A 62 2.96 -6.87 -10.23
C ARG A 62 1.81 -6.20 -10.96
N LEU A 63 1.41 -6.75 -12.10
CA LEU A 63 0.28 -6.24 -12.87
C LEU A 63 -1.03 -6.38 -12.12
N ASP A 64 -1.25 -7.51 -11.44
CA ASP A 64 -2.45 -7.75 -10.65
C ASP A 64 -2.56 -6.74 -9.50
N ARG A 65 -1.48 -6.49 -8.75
CA ARG A 65 -1.42 -5.43 -7.73
C ARG A 65 -1.73 -4.05 -8.31
N TYR A 66 -1.25 -3.76 -9.51
CA TYR A 66 -1.52 -2.49 -10.19
C TYR A 66 -3.00 -2.32 -10.51
N ILE A 67 -3.62 -3.36 -11.06
CA ILE A 67 -5.06 -3.38 -11.37
C ILE A 67 -5.89 -3.23 -10.09
N GLN A 68 -5.55 -3.95 -9.04
CA GLN A 68 -6.24 -3.86 -7.76
C GLN A 68 -6.18 -2.44 -7.19
N ASN A 69 -5.01 -1.81 -7.22
CA ASN A 69 -4.82 -0.44 -6.79
C ASN A 69 -5.68 0.56 -7.59
N LEU A 70 -5.80 0.37 -8.91
CA LEU A 70 -6.67 1.19 -9.75
C LEU A 70 -8.16 1.02 -9.41
N LEU A 71 -8.59 -0.23 -9.17
CA LEU A 71 -9.97 -0.51 -8.77
C LEU A 71 -10.29 0.13 -7.42
N ASP A 72 -9.39 0.05 -6.45
CA ASP A 72 -9.55 0.66 -5.13
C ASP A 72 -9.63 2.19 -5.26
N MET A 73 -8.80 2.79 -6.10
CA MET A 73 -8.83 4.23 -6.39
C MET A 73 -10.13 4.68 -7.05
N THR A 74 -10.65 3.91 -8.02
CA THR A 74 -11.92 4.24 -8.67
C THR A 74 -13.10 4.16 -7.71
N ARG A 75 -13.07 3.21 -6.78
CA ARG A 75 -14.08 3.09 -5.71
C ARG A 75 -14.07 4.31 -4.78
N LEU A 76 -12.89 4.82 -4.43
CA LEU A 76 -12.73 6.02 -3.58
C LEU A 76 -13.16 7.31 -4.29
N GLY A 77 -12.89 7.44 -5.61
CA GLY A 77 -13.10 8.68 -6.37
C GLY A 77 -14.56 9.00 -6.71
N HIS A 78 -15.48 8.05 -6.60
CA HIS A 78 -16.87 8.27 -7.01
C HIS A 78 -17.78 8.84 -5.91
N GLY A 79 -17.28 9.20 -4.72
CA GLY A 79 -18.07 9.90 -3.67
C GLY A 79 -19.37 9.19 -3.21
N ALA A 80 -19.72 8.07 -3.82
CA ALA A 80 -21.00 7.38 -3.71
C ALA A 80 -20.92 6.09 -2.87
N LEU A 81 -19.76 5.73 -2.33
CA LEU A 81 -19.71 4.63 -1.40
C LEU A 81 -20.30 5.10 -0.07
N LYS A 82 -21.54 4.70 0.17
CA LYS A 82 -21.99 4.47 1.55
C LYS A 82 -21.07 3.38 2.08
N LEU A 83 -19.92 3.80 2.65
CA LEU A 83 -19.01 2.89 3.32
C LEU A 83 -19.82 2.21 4.43
N ALA A 84 -20.15 0.95 4.25
CA ALA A 84 -20.68 0.14 5.33
C ALA A 84 -19.58 0.09 6.39
N ARG A 85 -19.76 0.83 7.48
CA ARG A 85 -18.81 0.88 8.59
C ARG A 85 -19.37 0.03 9.71
N ASP A 86 -18.49 -0.72 10.34
CA ASP A 86 -18.81 -1.56 11.50
C ASP A 86 -17.81 -1.31 12.63
N GLY A 87 -18.20 -1.66 13.86
CA GLY A 87 -17.29 -1.66 14.99
C GLY A 87 -16.28 -2.81 14.88
N VAL A 88 -15.02 -2.50 14.61
CA VAL A 88 -13.96 -3.48 14.36
C VAL A 88 -12.84 -3.32 15.37
N ALA A 89 -12.36 -4.42 15.93
CA ALA A 89 -11.19 -4.39 16.80
C ALA A 89 -9.92 -4.13 15.99
N PRO A 90 -9.05 -3.20 16.43
CA PRO A 90 -7.76 -2.96 15.75
C PRO A 90 -6.90 -4.22 15.63
N SER A 91 -6.96 -5.13 16.60
CA SER A 91 -6.29 -6.43 16.58
C SER A 91 -6.71 -7.32 15.42
N ASP A 92 -7.99 -7.27 15.01
CA ASP A 92 -8.51 -8.07 13.91
C ASP A 92 -7.97 -7.57 12.56
N ILE A 93 -7.89 -6.24 12.39
CA ILE A 93 -7.30 -5.61 11.20
C ILE A 93 -5.81 -6.01 11.09
N VAL A 94 -5.06 -5.91 12.19
CA VAL A 94 -3.64 -6.29 12.23
C VAL A 94 -3.47 -7.78 11.95
N GLY A 95 -4.25 -8.64 12.59
CA GLY A 95 -4.19 -10.10 12.41
C GLY A 95 -4.46 -10.53 10.97
N SER A 96 -5.46 -9.92 10.33
CA SER A 96 -5.80 -10.16 8.92
C SER A 96 -4.67 -9.71 7.99
N ALA A 97 -4.13 -8.50 8.15
CA ALA A 97 -3.03 -7.98 7.35
C ALA A 97 -1.76 -8.85 7.46
N LEU A 98 -1.38 -9.25 8.68
CA LEU A 98 -0.22 -10.14 8.91
C LEU A 98 -0.42 -11.53 8.30
N THR A 99 -1.63 -12.07 8.39
CA THR A 99 -1.97 -13.36 7.79
C THR A 99 -1.81 -13.31 6.27
N ARG A 100 -2.31 -12.26 5.66
CA ARG A 100 -2.23 -12.04 4.21
C ARG A 100 -0.78 -11.89 3.73
N LEU A 101 0.05 -11.20 4.50
CA LEU A 101 1.45 -10.92 4.14
C LEU A 101 2.46 -11.91 4.73
N ARG A 102 2.02 -13.03 5.27
CA ARG A 102 2.88 -14.00 5.98
C ARG A 102 4.14 -14.37 5.21
N ALA A 103 4.00 -14.68 3.92
CA ALA A 103 5.13 -15.06 3.06
C ALA A 103 6.10 -13.90 2.80
N VAL A 104 5.57 -12.68 2.60
CA VAL A 104 6.35 -11.46 2.33
C VAL A 104 7.13 -11.02 3.56
N LEU A 105 6.52 -11.12 4.73
CA LEU A 105 7.09 -10.68 6.00
C LEU A 105 7.99 -11.73 6.69
N ALA A 106 7.90 -12.99 6.29
CA ALA A 106 8.67 -14.09 6.91
C ALA A 106 10.19 -13.82 7.02
N PRO A 107 10.87 -13.23 6.01
CA PRO A 107 12.30 -12.94 6.10
C PRO A 107 12.68 -11.85 7.13
N LEU A 108 11.72 -10.98 7.49
CA LEU A 108 11.93 -9.85 8.41
C LEU A 108 11.53 -10.18 9.85
N ALA A 109 10.72 -11.24 10.04
CA ALA A 109 10.19 -11.65 11.35
C ALA A 109 9.71 -10.45 12.18
N PRO A 110 8.63 -9.75 11.75
CA PRO A 110 8.22 -8.48 12.33
C PRO A 110 7.88 -8.61 13.81
N THR A 111 8.31 -7.62 14.60
CA THR A 111 7.81 -7.44 15.97
C THR A 111 6.44 -6.79 15.91
N VAL A 112 5.49 -7.32 16.68
CA VAL A 112 4.11 -6.82 16.71
C VAL A 112 3.75 -6.41 18.13
N GLU A 113 3.42 -5.13 18.31
CA GLU A 113 3.07 -4.52 19.59
C GLU A 113 1.66 -3.91 19.51
N VAL A 114 0.66 -4.74 19.78
CA VAL A 114 -0.76 -4.35 19.77
C VAL A 114 -1.36 -4.63 21.14
N PRO A 115 -1.74 -3.60 21.92
CA PRO A 115 -2.44 -3.79 23.17
C PRO A 115 -3.74 -4.57 22.99
N ALA A 116 -4.05 -5.45 23.94
CA ALA A 116 -5.26 -6.27 23.89
C ALA A 116 -6.55 -5.43 24.00
N GLU A 117 -6.48 -4.30 24.71
CA GLU A 117 -7.62 -3.44 24.98
C GLU A 117 -7.46 -2.11 24.23
N LEU A 118 -7.79 -2.12 22.94
CA LEU A 118 -7.91 -0.90 22.14
C LEU A 118 -9.40 -0.61 21.86
N PRO A 119 -9.81 0.68 21.78
CA PRO A 119 -11.17 1.04 21.40
C PRO A 119 -11.54 0.46 20.04
N LEU A 120 -12.81 0.07 19.86
CA LEU A 120 -13.33 -0.33 18.56
C LEU A 120 -13.29 0.85 17.59
N LEU A 121 -12.87 0.57 16.38
CA LEU A 121 -12.90 1.51 15.26
C LEU A 121 -14.21 1.34 14.48
N TYR A 122 -14.93 2.44 14.22
CA TYR A 122 -16.09 2.43 13.33
C TYR A 122 -15.66 2.71 11.88
N VAL A 123 -15.25 1.65 11.19
CA VAL A 123 -14.60 1.73 9.88
C VAL A 123 -15.08 0.65 8.93
N HIS A 124 -14.78 0.80 7.64
CA HIS A 124 -14.85 -0.29 6.67
C HIS A 124 -13.57 -1.13 6.80
N ALA A 125 -13.66 -2.27 7.47
CA ALA A 125 -12.51 -3.10 7.85
C ALA A 125 -11.57 -3.41 6.68
N ALA A 126 -12.11 -3.85 5.55
CA ALA A 126 -11.30 -4.25 4.39
C ALA A 126 -10.50 -3.09 3.77
N LEU A 127 -10.97 -1.83 3.85
CA LEU A 127 -10.22 -0.68 3.35
C LEU A 127 -9.06 -0.33 4.28
N ILE A 128 -9.27 -0.38 5.58
CA ILE A 128 -8.19 -0.10 6.55
C ILE A 128 -7.18 -1.24 6.57
N GLU A 129 -7.62 -2.50 6.48
CA GLU A 129 -6.71 -3.64 6.27
C GLU A 129 -5.86 -3.44 5.02
N GLN A 130 -6.46 -3.07 3.88
CA GLN A 130 -5.74 -2.84 2.63
C GLN A 130 -4.72 -1.69 2.75
N ALA A 131 -5.08 -0.60 3.44
CA ALA A 131 -4.14 0.49 3.72
C ALA A 131 -2.93 -0.01 4.54
N LEU A 132 -3.18 -0.81 5.59
CA LEU A 132 -2.13 -1.39 6.41
C LEU A 132 -1.25 -2.37 5.61
N VAL A 133 -1.86 -3.21 4.77
CA VAL A 133 -1.16 -4.13 3.85
C VAL A 133 -0.22 -3.35 2.93
N ASN A 134 -0.68 -2.27 2.31
CA ASN A 134 0.15 -1.46 1.42
C ASN A 134 1.36 -0.84 2.14
N VAL A 135 1.18 -0.40 3.39
CA VAL A 135 2.29 0.14 4.21
C VAL A 135 3.27 -0.96 4.59
N LEU A 136 2.79 -2.13 5.01
CA LEU A 136 3.63 -3.28 5.35
C LEU A 136 4.41 -3.82 4.13
N GLU A 137 3.79 -3.88 2.96
CA GLU A 137 4.47 -4.26 1.71
C GLU A 137 5.59 -3.27 1.35
N ASN A 138 5.35 -1.96 1.52
CA ASN A 138 6.38 -0.95 1.32
C ASN A 138 7.53 -1.12 2.31
N ALA A 139 7.24 -1.28 3.59
CA ALA A 139 8.24 -1.50 4.62
C ALA A 139 9.07 -2.76 4.31
N ALA A 140 8.43 -3.88 3.96
CA ALA A 140 9.13 -5.11 3.59
C ALA A 140 10.02 -4.95 2.35
N ARG A 141 9.56 -4.20 1.34
CA ARG A 141 10.31 -3.98 0.10
C ARG A 141 11.55 -3.14 0.30
N PHE A 142 11.48 -2.12 1.15
CA PHE A 142 12.58 -1.18 1.35
C PHE A 142 13.50 -1.56 2.53
N SER A 143 13.07 -2.46 3.40
CA SER A 143 13.92 -2.99 4.46
C SER A 143 15.13 -3.74 3.90
N PRO A 144 16.30 -3.63 4.55
CA PRO A 144 17.43 -4.48 4.23
C PRO A 144 17.11 -5.94 4.54
N ALA A 145 17.87 -6.86 3.95
CA ALA A 145 17.77 -8.28 4.28
C ALA A 145 18.04 -8.47 5.79
N GLN A 146 17.12 -9.13 6.51
CA GLN A 146 17.15 -9.30 7.96
C GLN A 146 17.03 -7.99 8.77
N GLY A 147 16.55 -6.91 8.14
CA GLY A 147 16.23 -5.66 8.85
C GLY A 147 15.06 -5.85 9.81
N ARG A 148 15.03 -5.02 10.86
CA ARG A 148 13.92 -5.01 11.81
C ARG A 148 12.70 -4.32 11.20
N LEU A 149 11.53 -4.88 11.49
CA LEU A 149 10.23 -4.31 11.17
C LEU A 149 9.38 -4.32 12.45
N LEU A 150 8.84 -3.18 12.84
CA LEU A 150 7.94 -3.04 13.97
C LEU A 150 6.57 -2.60 13.48
N LEU A 151 5.54 -3.38 13.81
CA LEU A 151 4.15 -3.00 13.69
C LEU A 151 3.59 -2.74 15.08
N SER A 152 3.19 -1.52 15.35
CA SER A 152 2.55 -1.16 16.63
C SER A 152 1.19 -0.54 16.41
N ALA A 153 0.31 -0.68 17.39
CA ALA A 153 -0.95 0.02 17.46
C ALA A 153 -1.14 0.62 18.85
N GLY A 154 -1.89 1.72 18.90
CA GLY A 154 -2.21 2.40 20.14
C GLY A 154 -3.42 3.31 19.97
N ALA A 155 -3.86 3.90 21.06
CA ALA A 155 -4.95 4.86 21.09
C ALA A 155 -4.66 6.02 22.03
N ASN A 156 -5.26 7.16 21.73
CA ASN A 156 -5.43 8.28 22.66
C ASN A 156 -6.92 8.64 22.75
N ASP A 157 -7.26 9.75 23.39
CA ASP A 157 -8.65 10.15 23.62
C ASP A 157 -9.44 10.43 22.32
N SER A 158 -8.78 10.61 21.19
CA SER A 158 -9.41 11.06 19.93
C SER A 158 -9.20 10.12 18.74
N GLU A 159 -8.19 9.28 18.78
CA GLU A 159 -7.80 8.43 17.62
C GLU A 159 -7.16 7.12 18.05
N VAL A 160 -7.30 6.11 17.19
CA VAL A 160 -6.47 4.90 17.17
C VAL A 160 -5.45 5.06 16.05
N PHE A 161 -4.23 4.58 16.26
CA PHE A 161 -3.19 4.60 15.25
C PHE A 161 -2.58 3.22 15.03
N PHE A 162 -2.12 2.98 13.80
CA PHE A 162 -1.27 1.87 13.41
C PHE A 162 0.04 2.43 12.87
N ALA A 163 1.16 2.05 13.45
CA ALA A 163 2.47 2.51 13.01
C ALA A 163 3.33 1.34 12.53
N VAL A 164 3.92 1.50 11.37
CA VAL A 164 4.86 0.54 10.78
C VAL A 164 6.19 1.22 10.62
N ALA A 165 7.20 0.75 11.35
CA ALA A 165 8.55 1.29 11.33
C ALA A 165 9.53 0.25 10.76
N ASP A 166 10.35 0.68 9.80
CA ASP A 166 11.37 -0.12 9.14
C ASP A 166 12.79 0.45 9.36
N GLU A 167 13.80 -0.29 8.92
CA GLU A 167 15.22 0.12 8.88
C GLU A 167 15.71 0.37 7.45
N GLY A 168 14.82 0.75 6.54
CA GLY A 168 15.15 1.07 5.16
C GLY A 168 15.99 2.33 5.00
N PRO A 169 16.11 2.87 3.77
CA PRO A 169 16.92 4.07 3.49
C PRO A 169 16.34 5.36 4.07
N GLY A 170 15.13 5.33 4.61
CA GLY A 170 14.42 6.51 5.09
C GLY A 170 13.89 7.39 3.96
N ILE A 171 13.12 8.42 4.35
CA ILE A 171 12.54 9.41 3.44
C ILE A 171 12.98 10.80 3.92
N PRO A 172 13.68 11.57 3.06
CA PRO A 172 14.06 12.95 3.38
C PRO A 172 12.85 13.80 3.71
N GLU A 173 13.03 14.77 4.58
CA GLU A 173 11.94 15.63 5.04
C GLU A 173 11.22 16.34 3.89
N GLU A 174 11.97 16.82 2.90
CA GLU A 174 11.46 17.49 1.70
C GLU A 174 10.67 16.58 0.74
N GLU A 175 10.75 15.26 0.93
CA GLU A 175 10.04 14.28 0.13
C GLU A 175 8.82 13.68 0.85
N ARG A 176 8.70 13.86 2.18
CA ARG A 176 7.67 13.21 3.02
C ARG A 176 6.23 13.55 2.61
N GLU A 177 5.98 14.74 2.10
CA GLU A 177 4.66 15.10 1.57
C GLU A 177 4.43 14.50 0.18
N LYS A 178 5.49 14.46 -0.65
CA LYS A 178 5.42 14.00 -2.05
C LYS A 178 5.22 12.51 -2.21
N ILE A 179 5.60 11.70 -1.22
CA ILE A 179 5.42 10.23 -1.30
C ILE A 179 3.96 9.79 -1.39
N PHE A 180 3.03 10.68 -1.07
CA PHE A 180 1.59 10.47 -1.21
C PHE A 180 1.04 10.95 -2.55
N ASP A 181 1.87 11.64 -3.36
CA ASP A 181 1.47 12.01 -4.71
C ASP A 181 1.39 10.76 -5.59
N MET A 182 0.38 10.72 -6.45
CA MET A 182 0.21 9.61 -7.39
C MET A 182 1.43 9.49 -8.30
N PHE A 183 1.91 8.25 -8.48
CA PHE A 183 3.06 7.91 -9.33
C PHE A 183 4.41 8.44 -8.82
N TYR A 184 4.45 9.00 -7.62
CA TYR A 184 5.72 9.37 -7.03
C TYR A 184 6.50 8.12 -6.60
N THR A 185 7.70 7.99 -7.12
CA THR A 185 8.67 6.97 -6.72
C THR A 185 9.99 7.64 -6.40
N ALA A 186 10.49 7.45 -5.17
CA ALA A 186 11.81 7.97 -4.82
C ALA A 186 12.88 7.29 -5.68
N ALA A 187 13.61 8.05 -6.49
CA ALA A 187 14.63 7.56 -7.42
C ALA A 187 15.93 7.15 -6.71
N ARG A 188 15.84 6.33 -5.63
CA ARG A 188 17.00 5.92 -4.83
C ARG A 188 17.22 4.41 -4.86
N GLY A 189 18.29 4.00 -5.57
CA GLY A 189 18.83 2.63 -5.62
C GLY A 189 18.11 1.70 -6.60
N ASP A 190 18.72 0.53 -6.82
CA ASP A 190 18.25 -0.50 -7.77
C ASP A 190 16.83 -1.03 -7.49
N ARG A 191 16.28 -0.78 -6.30
CA ARG A 191 14.92 -1.18 -5.89
C ARG A 191 13.86 -0.08 -6.08
N GLY A 192 14.27 1.18 -6.37
CA GLY A 192 13.36 2.33 -6.53
C GLY A 192 12.47 2.26 -7.77
N GLY A 193 12.90 1.54 -8.82
CA GLY A 193 12.15 1.42 -10.08
C GLY A 193 11.01 0.40 -10.09
N GLN A 194 10.81 -0.39 -9.03
CA GLN A 194 9.82 -1.48 -9.01
C GLN A 194 8.45 -1.13 -8.44
N GLY A 195 8.22 0.10 -7.97
CA GLY A 195 6.94 0.54 -7.41
C GLY A 195 6.08 1.31 -8.40
N THR A 196 4.76 1.18 -8.28
CA THR A 196 3.80 1.93 -9.12
C THR A 196 3.63 3.38 -8.67
N GLY A 197 4.12 3.75 -7.47
CA GLY A 197 3.88 5.05 -6.85
C GLY A 197 2.40 5.31 -6.48
N LEU A 198 1.55 4.28 -6.50
CA LEU A 198 0.12 4.40 -6.18
C LEU A 198 -0.21 3.96 -4.76
N GLY A 199 0.58 3.05 -4.18
CA GLY A 199 0.22 2.41 -2.91
C GLY A 199 -0.05 3.39 -1.77
N LEU A 200 0.84 4.36 -1.53
CA LEU A 200 0.68 5.36 -0.46
C LEU A 200 -0.40 6.40 -0.78
N ALA A 201 -0.56 6.81 -2.04
CA ALA A 201 -1.65 7.68 -2.46
C ALA A 201 -3.03 7.04 -2.19
N ILE A 202 -3.15 5.73 -2.44
CA ILE A 202 -4.35 4.94 -2.16
C ILE A 202 -4.58 4.84 -0.64
N CYS A 203 -3.51 4.59 0.14
CA CYS A 203 -3.61 4.59 1.61
C CYS A 203 -4.18 5.91 2.13
N GLN A 204 -3.67 7.05 1.61
CA GLN A 204 -4.16 8.36 1.99
C GLN A 204 -5.65 8.53 1.67
N GLY A 205 -6.08 8.06 0.49
CA GLY A 205 -7.50 8.06 0.11
C GLY A 205 -8.37 7.19 1.01
N MET A 206 -7.92 5.96 1.32
CA MET A 206 -8.65 5.02 2.19
C MET A 206 -8.79 5.54 3.61
N VAL A 207 -7.70 6.01 4.20
CA VAL A 207 -7.69 6.58 5.56
C VAL A 207 -8.48 7.89 5.60
N GLY A 208 -8.30 8.76 4.61
CA GLY A 208 -9.03 10.02 4.48
C GLY A 208 -10.55 9.84 4.34
N ALA A 209 -11.02 8.78 3.65
CA ALA A 209 -12.44 8.43 3.55
C ALA A 209 -13.08 8.10 4.92
N HIS A 210 -12.26 7.79 5.92
CA HIS A 210 -12.67 7.57 7.31
C HIS A 210 -12.44 8.78 8.20
N GLY A 211 -12.06 9.95 7.63
CA GLY A 211 -11.72 11.15 8.38
C GLY A 211 -10.36 11.07 9.09
N GLY A 212 -9.55 10.07 8.73
CA GLY A 212 -8.22 9.86 9.26
C GLY A 212 -7.13 10.59 8.46
N ARG A 213 -5.89 10.41 8.87
CA ARG A 213 -4.69 10.97 8.22
C ARG A 213 -3.53 9.98 8.28
N ILE A 214 -2.54 10.20 7.43
CA ILE A 214 -1.28 9.44 7.45
C ILE A 214 -0.14 10.40 7.79
N SER A 215 0.79 9.95 8.60
CA SER A 215 2.02 10.68 8.91
C SER A 215 3.26 9.84 8.62
N VAL A 216 4.37 10.52 8.38
CA VAL A 216 5.69 9.91 8.10
C VAL A 216 6.71 10.52 9.04
N ALA A 217 7.50 9.66 9.64
CA ALA A 217 8.60 10.02 10.53
C ALA A 217 9.83 9.13 10.26
N GLU A 218 10.90 9.39 10.97
CA GLU A 218 12.05 8.48 11.00
C GLU A 218 11.66 7.14 11.61
N GLY A 219 12.26 6.07 11.08
CA GLY A 219 12.01 4.70 11.54
C GLY A 219 12.76 4.34 12.83
N LEU A 220 13.14 3.07 12.93
CA LEU A 220 13.75 2.52 14.14
C LEU A 220 15.13 3.13 14.42
N ASP A 221 15.34 3.64 15.65
CA ASP A 221 16.62 4.23 16.10
C ASP A 221 17.14 5.33 15.15
N GLY A 222 16.25 6.15 14.56
CA GLY A 222 16.61 7.21 13.63
C GLY A 222 17.02 6.71 12.23
N ARG A 223 16.67 5.47 11.89
CA ARG A 223 16.91 4.87 10.57
C ARG A 223 15.59 4.42 9.95
N GLY A 224 15.56 4.40 8.61
CA GLY A 224 14.39 3.93 7.90
C GLY A 224 13.21 4.89 7.98
N THR A 225 12.02 4.33 7.85
CA THR A 225 10.77 5.09 7.78
C THR A 225 9.76 4.55 8.79
N CYS A 226 9.04 5.44 9.45
CA CYS A 226 7.84 5.11 10.21
C CYS A 226 6.63 5.74 9.52
N ILE A 227 5.71 4.92 9.04
CA ILE A 227 4.43 5.37 8.49
C ILE A 227 3.33 5.05 9.50
N THR A 228 2.54 6.06 9.87
CA THR A 228 1.46 5.92 10.84
C THR A 228 0.11 6.28 10.21
N LEU A 229 -0.84 5.35 10.30
CA LEU A 229 -2.25 5.55 9.95
C LEU A 229 -2.97 6.01 11.21
N HIS A 230 -3.62 7.16 11.16
CA HIS A 230 -4.40 7.74 12.25
C HIS A 230 -5.88 7.69 11.90
N LEU A 231 -6.69 7.09 12.74
CA LEU A 231 -8.13 6.91 12.53
C LEU A 231 -8.90 7.50 13.71
N PRO A 232 -9.80 8.46 13.47
CA PRO A 232 -10.55 9.10 14.55
C PRO A 232 -11.49 8.09 15.24
N LEU A 233 -11.59 8.19 16.56
CA LEU A 233 -12.63 7.52 17.32
C LEU A 233 -13.95 8.22 17.01
N GLN A 234 -14.81 7.57 16.24
CA GLN A 234 -16.15 8.05 15.93
C GLN A 234 -17.15 7.36 16.84
N ALA A 235 -18.10 8.13 17.39
CA ALA A 235 -19.24 7.55 18.09
C ALA A 235 -20.00 6.62 17.14
N GLN A 236 -20.34 5.41 17.60
CA GLN A 236 -21.24 4.52 16.86
C GLN A 236 -22.60 5.20 16.70
N PRO A 237 -23.16 5.32 15.49
CA PRO A 237 -24.53 5.78 15.34
C PRO A 237 -25.46 4.80 16.05
N GLY A 238 -26.10 5.23 17.16
CA GLY A 238 -27.11 4.44 17.83
C GLY A 238 -26.92 4.17 19.32
N MET A 239 -25.88 4.73 19.97
CA MET A 239 -25.77 4.59 21.44
C MET A 239 -26.36 5.77 22.25
N ASP A 240 -26.87 6.81 21.58
CA ASP A 240 -27.40 8.00 22.26
C ASP A 240 -28.93 8.04 22.35
N ASP A 241 -29.67 6.99 21.94
CA ASP A 241 -31.16 6.98 21.97
C ASP A 241 -31.80 6.09 23.07
N GLU A 242 -31.00 5.60 24.03
CA GLU A 242 -31.56 4.93 25.23
C GLU A 242 -31.04 5.57 26.54
N ALA A 243 -31.46 6.81 26.79
CA ALA A 243 -31.34 7.41 28.11
C ALA A 243 -32.61 8.22 28.47
#